data_d5ac65cd99c3397a32e15e17c73af603
#
_entry.id   d5ac65cd99c3397a32e15e17c73af603
#
_cell.length_a   1.000
_cell.length_b   1.000
_cell.length_c   1.000
_cell.angle_alpha   90.00
_cell.angle_beta   90.00
_cell.angle_gamma   90.00
#
_symmetry.space_group_name_H-M   'P 1'
#
loop_
_entity.id
_entity.type
_entity.pdbx_description
1 polymer ?
#
loop_
_entity_poly.entity_id
_entity_poly.type
_entity_poly.pdbx_seq_one_letter_code
_entity_poly.pdbx_strand_id
1 'polypeptide(L)'
;MASMFAGTSMPSRDWWAALFPDPSGLLRTLGVREDMTALDLCCGDGYFTAPLARIVGGRVYGLDFDPDLIARARGEAEYQGVTVRQWITADARDLATVLPEPVDFVLLANTLHGVPDKPALVQAIAAVLRPAGLFAVVNWHSRLREETTVLGAERGPPTELRMSPASTHDAVEPAGFHLSRFVELPPYHYGAVFERADDDW
;
A
#
# COMPACT_ATOMS: atom_id res chain seq x y z
N MET A 1 0.25 -23.81 6.23
CA MET A 1 -0.48 -22.65 5.70
C MET A 1 0.20 -22.25 4.40
N ALA A 2 -0.54 -22.12 3.30
CA ALA A 2 0.04 -21.65 2.05
C ALA A 2 0.52 -20.21 2.27
N SER A 3 1.77 -19.92 1.88
CA SER A 3 2.33 -18.56 1.91
C SER A 3 1.38 -17.62 1.18
N MET A 4 0.94 -16.54 1.83
CA MET A 4 0.05 -15.53 1.24
C MET A 4 0.76 -14.72 0.13
N PHE A 5 2.07 -14.86 0.00
CA PHE A 5 2.89 -14.21 -0.98
C PHE A 5 3.72 -15.23 -1.78
N ALA A 6 3.47 -15.30 -3.08
CA ALA A 6 4.36 -16.00 -3.99
C ALA A 6 5.64 -15.16 -4.18
N GLY A 7 6.61 -15.35 -3.28
CA GLY A 7 8.01 -15.21 -3.64
C GLY A 7 8.65 -13.83 -3.68
N THR A 8 8.20 -12.83 -2.93
CA THR A 8 8.97 -11.59 -2.79
C THR A 8 9.36 -11.35 -1.34
N SER A 9 10.66 -11.41 -1.05
CA SER A 9 11.21 -10.94 0.22
C SER A 9 11.15 -9.41 0.26
N MET A 10 11.00 -8.83 1.46
CA MET A 10 11.08 -7.38 1.66
C MET A 10 12.41 -6.84 1.13
N PRO A 11 12.42 -5.88 0.20
CA PRO A 11 13.65 -5.26 -0.29
C PRO A 11 14.37 -4.43 0.78
N SER A 12 15.66 -4.18 0.56
CA SER A 12 16.41 -3.24 1.41
C SER A 12 15.95 -1.79 1.19
N ARG A 13 16.07 -0.95 2.21
CA ARG A 13 15.58 0.45 2.18
C ARG A 13 16.26 1.33 1.13
N ASP A 14 17.54 1.11 0.82
CA ASP A 14 18.24 1.83 -0.23
C ASP A 14 17.60 1.60 -1.61
N TRP A 15 17.04 0.42 -1.82
CA TRP A 15 16.30 0.10 -3.01
C TRP A 15 14.98 0.91 -3.11
N TRP A 16 14.22 0.97 -1.99
CA TRP A 16 13.04 1.82 -1.92
C TRP A 16 13.36 3.30 -2.10
N ALA A 17 14.45 3.78 -1.49
CA ALA A 17 14.90 5.16 -1.64
C ALA A 17 15.33 5.50 -3.08
N ALA A 18 15.89 4.54 -3.81
CA ALA A 18 16.21 4.73 -5.23
C ALA A 18 14.95 4.80 -6.13
N LEU A 19 13.89 4.07 -5.78
CA LEU A 19 12.63 4.07 -6.54
C LEU A 19 11.70 5.22 -6.17
N PHE A 20 11.66 5.59 -4.90
CA PHE A 20 10.73 6.60 -4.35
C PHE A 20 11.51 7.62 -3.49
N PRO A 21 12.37 8.46 -4.09
CA PRO A 21 13.23 9.37 -3.33
C PRO A 21 12.47 10.45 -2.54
N ASP A 22 11.24 10.75 -2.94
CA ASP A 22 10.31 11.63 -2.22
C ASP A 22 8.98 10.90 -1.91
N PRO A 23 8.97 10.03 -0.88
CA PRO A 23 7.75 9.31 -0.52
C PRO A 23 6.64 10.24 0.00
N SER A 24 6.98 11.41 0.58
CA SER A 24 5.97 12.38 1.04
C SER A 24 5.27 13.06 -0.12
N GLY A 25 6.02 13.50 -1.14
CA GLY A 25 5.46 14.05 -2.36
C GLY A 25 4.60 13.04 -3.11
N LEU A 26 5.05 11.79 -3.19
CA LEU A 26 4.28 10.69 -3.77
C LEU A 26 2.94 10.52 -3.04
N LEU A 27 2.93 10.42 -1.71
CA LEU A 27 1.71 10.25 -0.92
C LEU A 27 0.72 11.40 -1.11
N ARG A 28 1.19 12.65 -1.15
CA ARG A 28 0.36 13.83 -1.46
C ARG A 28 -0.23 13.74 -2.87
N THR A 29 0.54 13.29 -3.85
CA THR A 29 0.08 13.08 -5.22
C THR A 29 -0.99 11.99 -5.29
N LEU A 30 -0.92 10.96 -4.43
CA LEU A 30 -1.95 9.94 -4.28
C LEU A 30 -3.20 10.43 -3.53
N GLY A 31 -3.20 11.67 -3.02
CA GLY A 31 -4.37 12.29 -2.41
C GLY A 31 -4.40 12.30 -0.88
N VAL A 32 -3.29 11.97 -0.22
CA VAL A 32 -3.18 12.06 1.24
C VAL A 32 -3.24 13.52 1.70
N ARG A 33 -4.09 13.83 2.69
CA ARG A 33 -4.28 15.16 3.30
C ARG A 33 -4.06 15.10 4.81
N GLU A 34 -3.81 16.25 5.41
CA GLU A 34 -3.46 16.38 6.83
C GLU A 34 -4.59 15.99 7.80
N ASP A 35 -5.84 16.08 7.35
CA ASP A 35 -7.04 15.78 8.14
C ASP A 35 -7.43 14.30 8.16
N MET A 36 -6.79 13.48 7.35
CA MET A 36 -7.13 12.07 7.17
C MET A 36 -6.67 11.17 8.32
N THR A 37 -7.43 10.11 8.58
CA THR A 37 -6.96 8.89 9.24
C THR A 37 -6.57 7.89 8.17
N ALA A 38 -5.37 7.32 8.24
CA ALA A 38 -4.83 6.49 7.19
C ALA A 38 -4.43 5.08 7.68
N LEU A 39 -4.44 4.13 6.76
CA LEU A 39 -3.89 2.79 6.94
C LEU A 39 -2.79 2.55 5.90
N ASP A 40 -1.60 2.19 6.35
CA ASP A 40 -0.55 1.59 5.52
C ASP A 40 -0.68 0.07 5.65
N LEU A 41 -1.28 -0.54 4.64
CA LEU A 41 -1.62 -1.97 4.64
C LEU A 41 -0.50 -2.78 4.00
N CYS A 42 -0.05 -3.85 4.68
CA CYS A 42 1.15 -4.59 4.35
C CYS A 42 2.38 -3.65 4.35
N CYS A 43 2.52 -2.92 5.44
CA CYS A 43 3.45 -1.78 5.55
C CYS A 43 4.94 -2.17 5.54
N GLY A 44 5.25 -3.45 5.62
CA GLY A 44 6.63 -3.95 5.63
C GLY A 44 7.47 -3.31 6.74
N ASP A 45 8.64 -2.80 6.39
CA ASP A 45 9.55 -2.10 7.32
C ASP A 45 9.21 -0.62 7.56
N GLY A 46 8.01 -0.17 7.14
CA GLY A 46 7.50 1.17 7.41
C GLY A 46 8.04 2.26 6.47
N TYR A 47 8.53 1.91 5.28
CA TYR A 47 9.08 2.90 4.34
C TYR A 47 8.09 4.03 4.03
N PHE A 48 6.83 3.71 3.80
CA PHE A 48 5.77 4.69 3.55
C PHE A 48 5.05 5.12 4.83
N THR A 49 5.05 4.31 5.89
CA THR A 49 4.33 4.61 7.14
C THR A 49 4.85 5.89 7.81
N ALA A 50 6.17 6.07 7.90
CA ALA A 50 6.74 7.25 8.55
C ALA A 50 6.42 8.57 7.81
N PRO A 51 6.60 8.70 6.48
CA PRO A 51 6.17 9.88 5.74
C PRO A 51 4.64 10.09 5.77
N LEU A 52 3.85 9.01 5.74
CA LEU A 52 2.39 9.08 5.89
C LEU A 52 2.02 9.67 7.26
N ALA A 53 2.65 9.18 8.33
CA ALA A 53 2.45 9.69 9.70
C ALA A 53 2.75 11.19 9.83
N ARG A 54 3.80 11.69 9.15
CA ARG A 54 4.09 13.14 9.14
C ARG A 54 2.98 13.94 8.50
N ILE A 55 2.43 13.46 7.37
CA ILE A 55 1.36 14.18 6.66
C ILE A 55 0.09 14.22 7.51
N VAL A 56 -0.32 13.07 8.07
CA VAL A 56 -1.61 12.98 8.80
C VAL A 56 -1.49 13.27 10.30
N GLY A 57 -0.35 13.77 10.77
CA GLY A 57 -0.16 14.13 12.19
C GLY A 57 -0.29 12.94 13.13
N GLY A 58 0.26 11.78 12.75
CA GLY A 58 0.25 10.55 13.56
C GLY A 58 -1.05 9.73 13.47
N ARG A 59 -2.06 10.17 12.73
CA ARG A 59 -3.32 9.41 12.54
C ARG A 59 -3.16 8.31 11.50
N VAL A 60 -2.19 7.44 11.69
CA VAL A 60 -1.90 6.31 10.79
C VAL A 60 -1.84 4.99 11.56
N TYR A 61 -2.40 3.97 10.98
CA TYR A 61 -2.26 2.57 11.35
C TYR A 61 -1.26 1.92 10.41
N GLY A 62 -0.27 1.18 10.94
CA GLY A 62 0.61 0.33 10.16
C GLY A 62 0.24 -1.12 10.41
N LEU A 63 -0.08 -1.87 9.36
CA LEU A 63 -0.45 -3.28 9.47
C LEU A 63 0.43 -4.14 8.57
N ASP A 64 0.99 -5.19 9.16
CA ASP A 64 1.65 -6.27 8.42
C ASP A 64 1.44 -7.60 9.17
N PHE A 65 1.51 -8.72 8.46
CA PHE A 65 1.39 -10.03 9.11
C PHE A 65 2.70 -10.50 9.77
N ASP A 66 3.84 -9.94 9.37
CA ASP A 66 5.16 -10.30 9.86
C ASP A 66 5.54 -9.43 11.08
N PRO A 67 5.65 -10.01 12.28
CA PRO A 67 5.99 -9.27 13.49
C PRO A 67 7.41 -8.66 13.45
N ASP A 68 8.35 -9.26 12.71
CA ASP A 68 9.71 -8.73 12.58
C ASP A 68 9.72 -7.47 11.69
N LEU A 69 8.88 -7.43 10.66
CA LEU A 69 8.68 -6.24 9.84
C LEU A 69 8.02 -5.11 10.66
N ILE A 70 6.99 -5.42 11.44
CA ILE A 70 6.37 -4.44 12.35
C ILE A 70 7.38 -3.91 13.38
N ALA A 71 8.25 -4.75 13.93
CA ALA A 71 9.29 -4.30 14.86
C ALA A 71 10.27 -3.32 14.16
N ARG A 72 10.68 -3.61 12.94
CA ARG A 72 11.54 -2.72 12.13
C ARG A 72 10.83 -1.40 11.80
N ALA A 73 9.57 -1.47 11.37
CA ALA A 73 8.76 -0.29 11.05
C ALA A 73 8.60 0.64 12.26
N ARG A 74 8.40 0.07 13.45
CA ARG A 74 8.35 0.82 14.72
C ARG A 74 9.68 1.50 15.02
N GLY A 75 10.79 0.77 14.95
CA GLY A 75 12.12 1.34 15.15
C GLY A 75 12.44 2.46 14.17
N GLU A 76 12.01 2.34 12.93
CA GLU A 76 12.18 3.38 11.91
C GLU A 76 11.34 4.63 12.22
N ALA A 77 10.09 4.46 12.64
CA ALA A 77 9.24 5.59 13.04
C ALA A 77 9.82 6.32 14.26
N GLU A 78 10.34 5.59 15.24
CA GLU A 78 11.05 6.15 16.41
C GLU A 78 12.30 6.90 15.98
N TYR A 79 13.14 6.32 15.13
CA TYR A 79 14.34 6.97 14.59
C TYR A 79 14.03 8.28 13.86
N GLN A 80 12.93 8.30 13.11
CA GLN A 80 12.46 9.47 12.39
C GLN A 80 11.67 10.47 13.26
N GLY A 81 11.43 10.16 14.52
CA GLY A 81 10.69 11.03 15.46
C GLY A 81 9.22 11.23 15.07
N VAL A 82 8.58 10.22 14.47
CA VAL A 82 7.17 10.29 14.08
C VAL A 82 6.32 9.40 14.98
N THR A 83 5.09 9.85 15.24
CA THR A 83 4.10 9.06 15.97
C THR A 83 3.24 8.28 14.98
N VAL A 84 3.02 7.01 15.26
CA VAL A 84 2.06 6.13 14.57
C VAL A 84 1.00 5.74 15.59
N ARG A 85 -0.27 5.86 15.21
CA ARG A 85 -1.40 5.65 16.14
C ARG A 85 -1.42 4.23 16.69
N GLN A 86 -1.21 3.25 15.83
CA GLN A 86 -1.11 1.85 16.21
C GLN A 86 -0.38 1.02 15.17
N TRP A 87 0.42 0.07 15.66
CA TRP A 87 1.01 -1.00 14.87
C TRP A 87 0.21 -2.28 15.09
N ILE A 88 -0.20 -2.94 14.01
CA ILE A 88 -1.07 -4.11 14.04
C ILE A 88 -0.34 -5.27 13.35
N THR A 89 -0.13 -6.37 14.09
CA THR A 89 0.38 -7.62 13.50
C THR A 89 -0.81 -8.52 13.24
N ALA A 90 -1.26 -8.59 11.99
CA ALA A 90 -2.43 -9.36 11.58
C ALA A 90 -2.42 -9.66 10.08
N ASP A 91 -3.25 -10.63 9.69
CA ASP A 91 -3.54 -10.88 8.29
C ASP A 91 -4.44 -9.77 7.72
N ALA A 92 -4.12 -9.27 6.53
CA ALA A 92 -4.91 -8.24 5.86
C ALA A 92 -6.36 -8.66 5.57
N ARG A 93 -6.66 -9.96 5.57
CA ARG A 93 -8.02 -10.49 5.45
C ARG A 93 -8.88 -10.24 6.69
N ASP A 94 -8.26 -9.99 7.83
CA ASP A 94 -8.94 -9.77 9.11
C ASP A 94 -9.20 -8.28 9.40
N LEU A 95 -8.99 -7.39 8.42
CA LEU A 95 -9.06 -5.91 8.57
C LEU A 95 -10.28 -5.45 9.35
N ALA A 96 -11.47 -5.95 9.02
CA ALA A 96 -12.73 -5.54 9.65
C ALA A 96 -12.78 -5.84 11.16
N THR A 97 -11.96 -6.78 11.65
CA THR A 97 -11.93 -7.18 13.06
C THR A 97 -10.79 -6.57 13.84
N VAL A 98 -9.68 -6.21 13.16
CA VAL A 98 -8.45 -5.76 13.80
C VAL A 98 -8.26 -4.24 13.76
N LEU A 99 -8.89 -3.56 12.79
CA LEU A 99 -8.81 -2.11 12.68
C LEU A 99 -9.85 -1.46 13.62
N PRO A 100 -9.41 -0.57 14.55
CA PRO A 100 -10.31 -0.06 15.60
C PRO A 100 -11.40 0.90 15.12
N GLU A 101 -11.21 1.54 13.96
CA GLU A 101 -12.13 2.54 13.40
C GLU A 101 -12.01 2.59 11.87
N PRO A 102 -13.03 3.05 11.15
CA PRO A 102 -12.92 3.31 9.72
C PRO A 102 -11.89 4.40 9.42
N VAL A 103 -11.24 4.29 8.26
CA VAL A 103 -10.20 5.22 7.79
C VAL A 103 -10.62 5.99 6.55
N ASP A 104 -9.93 7.10 6.27
CA ASP A 104 -10.17 7.95 5.09
C ASP A 104 -9.29 7.54 3.91
N PHE A 105 -8.16 6.88 4.20
CA PHE A 105 -7.16 6.51 3.19
C PHE A 105 -6.53 5.16 3.51
N VAL A 106 -6.44 4.29 2.51
CA VAL A 106 -5.67 3.03 2.58
C VAL A 106 -4.60 3.06 1.51
N LEU A 107 -3.35 2.84 1.90
CA LEU A 107 -2.23 2.57 0.99
C LEU A 107 -1.98 1.07 0.93
N LEU A 108 -1.86 0.54 -0.29
CA LEU A 108 -1.33 -0.81 -0.55
C LEU A 108 -0.21 -0.70 -1.58
N ALA A 109 1.03 -0.67 -1.09
CA ALA A 109 2.20 -0.46 -1.93
C ALA A 109 2.93 -1.77 -2.22
N ASN A 110 3.11 -2.08 -3.50
CA ASN A 110 3.91 -3.22 -3.98
C ASN A 110 3.48 -4.60 -3.43
N THR A 111 2.19 -4.78 -3.19
CA THR A 111 1.63 -5.97 -2.54
C THR A 111 0.55 -6.65 -3.38
N LEU A 112 -0.37 -5.90 -4.00
CA LEU A 112 -1.56 -6.43 -4.66
C LEU A 112 -1.23 -7.51 -5.71
N HIS A 113 -0.13 -7.37 -6.44
CA HIS A 113 0.31 -8.32 -7.46
C HIS A 113 0.53 -9.74 -6.90
N GLY A 114 0.99 -9.86 -5.65
CA GLY A 114 1.28 -11.14 -4.98
C GLY A 114 0.11 -11.74 -4.21
N VAL A 115 -1.03 -11.05 -4.12
CA VAL A 115 -2.21 -11.53 -3.37
C VAL A 115 -2.98 -12.57 -4.20
N PRO A 116 -3.17 -13.81 -3.70
CA PRO A 116 -3.88 -14.84 -4.43
C PRO A 116 -5.37 -14.51 -4.61
N ASP A 117 -6.04 -14.10 -3.54
CA ASP A 117 -7.46 -13.72 -3.52
C ASP A 117 -7.60 -12.20 -3.41
N LYS A 118 -7.40 -11.53 -4.55
CA LYS A 118 -7.53 -10.07 -4.65
C LYS A 118 -8.94 -9.57 -4.33
N PRO A 119 -10.02 -10.21 -4.83
CA PRO A 119 -11.38 -9.81 -4.49
C PRO A 119 -11.65 -9.78 -2.99
N ALA A 120 -11.26 -10.82 -2.25
CA ALA A 120 -11.46 -10.86 -0.80
C ALA A 120 -10.69 -9.74 -0.07
N LEU A 121 -9.45 -9.47 -0.47
CA LEU A 121 -8.67 -8.37 0.10
C LEU A 121 -9.32 -7.01 -0.18
N VAL A 122 -9.73 -6.76 -1.43
CA VAL A 122 -10.32 -5.47 -1.82
C VAL A 122 -11.68 -5.26 -1.13
N GLN A 123 -12.48 -6.29 -0.94
CA GLN A 123 -13.71 -6.23 -0.14
C GLN A 123 -13.42 -5.90 1.33
N ALA A 124 -12.37 -6.50 1.92
CA ALA A 124 -11.95 -6.18 3.29
C ALA A 124 -11.50 -4.71 3.42
N ILE A 125 -10.83 -4.17 2.40
CA ILE A 125 -10.45 -2.75 2.34
C ILE A 125 -11.69 -1.86 2.24
N ALA A 126 -12.66 -2.20 1.36
CA ALA A 126 -13.91 -1.45 1.22
C ALA A 126 -14.68 -1.38 2.55
N ALA A 127 -14.69 -2.48 3.32
CA ALA A 127 -15.41 -2.55 4.59
C ALA A 127 -14.85 -1.61 5.68
N VAL A 128 -13.58 -1.21 5.60
CA VAL A 128 -12.91 -0.34 6.59
C VAL A 128 -12.73 1.10 6.12
N LEU A 129 -12.97 1.39 4.85
CA LEU A 129 -12.94 2.76 4.34
C LEU A 129 -14.27 3.47 4.66
N ARG A 130 -14.18 4.75 5.02
CA ARG A 130 -15.35 5.63 5.07
C ARG A 130 -15.95 5.83 3.67
N PRO A 131 -17.23 6.22 3.55
CA PRO A 131 -17.79 6.71 2.30
C PRO A 131 -16.89 7.81 1.69
N ALA A 132 -16.70 7.82 0.38
CA ALA A 132 -15.74 8.68 -0.34
C ALA A 132 -14.27 8.53 0.13
N GLY A 133 -13.94 7.50 0.89
CA GLY A 133 -12.57 7.18 1.28
C GLY A 133 -11.75 6.68 0.10
N LEU A 134 -10.43 6.91 0.17
CA LEU A 134 -9.51 6.62 -0.93
C LEU A 134 -8.71 5.34 -0.68
N PHE A 135 -8.67 4.49 -1.68
CA PHE A 135 -7.78 3.32 -1.76
C PHE A 135 -6.71 3.55 -2.81
N ALA A 136 -5.46 3.66 -2.41
CA ALA A 136 -4.32 3.87 -3.30
C ALA A 136 -3.49 2.58 -3.43
N VAL A 137 -3.36 2.12 -4.67
CA VAL A 137 -2.48 1.01 -5.05
C VAL A 137 -1.24 1.59 -5.72
N VAL A 138 -0.06 1.29 -5.18
CA VAL A 138 1.22 1.51 -5.87
C VAL A 138 1.73 0.17 -6.37
N ASN A 139 1.99 0.05 -7.66
CA ASN A 139 2.38 -1.24 -8.22
C ASN A 139 3.37 -1.09 -9.38
N TRP A 140 4.12 -2.15 -9.68
CA TRP A 140 4.99 -2.24 -10.84
C TRP A 140 4.15 -2.30 -12.12
N HIS A 141 4.60 -1.57 -13.16
CA HIS A 141 4.08 -1.80 -14.51
C HIS A 141 4.34 -3.24 -14.98
N SER A 142 3.51 -3.73 -15.88
CA SER A 142 3.63 -5.05 -16.50
C SER A 142 4.77 -5.10 -17.54
N ARG A 143 5.98 -4.67 -17.14
CA ARG A 143 7.22 -4.78 -17.93
C ARG A 143 7.93 -6.09 -17.61
N LEU A 144 8.79 -6.55 -18.50
CA LEU A 144 9.65 -7.69 -18.23
C LEU A 144 10.57 -7.36 -17.03
N ARG A 145 10.85 -8.32 -16.17
CA ARG A 145 11.68 -8.11 -14.98
C ARG A 145 13.10 -7.69 -15.34
N GLU A 146 13.64 -8.27 -16.41
CA GLU A 146 14.97 -7.93 -16.95
C GLU A 146 15.08 -6.50 -17.48
N GLU A 147 13.96 -5.83 -17.74
CA GLU A 147 13.91 -4.41 -18.13
C GLU A 147 13.90 -3.45 -16.94
N THR A 148 13.81 -3.97 -15.70
CA THR A 148 13.68 -3.15 -14.51
C THR A 148 14.89 -3.29 -13.59
N THR A 149 15.85 -2.38 -13.77
CA THR A 149 17.12 -2.35 -13.03
C THR A 149 17.09 -1.29 -11.93
N VAL A 150 17.36 -1.70 -10.69
CA VAL A 150 17.52 -0.79 -9.54
C VAL A 150 18.84 -1.08 -8.88
N LEU A 151 19.68 -0.05 -8.69
CA LEU A 151 21.02 -0.16 -8.12
C LEU A 151 21.86 -1.23 -8.83
N GLY A 152 21.79 -1.26 -10.16
CA GLY A 152 22.60 -2.14 -11.01
C GLY A 152 22.16 -3.61 -11.07
N ALA A 153 20.99 -3.98 -10.55
CA ALA A 153 20.48 -5.34 -10.62
C ALA A 153 19.00 -5.37 -11.00
N GLU A 154 18.58 -6.46 -11.66
CA GLU A 154 17.17 -6.73 -11.96
C GLU A 154 16.35 -6.83 -10.67
N ARG A 155 15.25 -6.10 -10.60
CA ARG A 155 14.42 -5.99 -9.39
C ARG A 155 12.93 -6.09 -9.69
N GLY A 156 12.16 -6.22 -8.63
CA GLY A 156 10.71 -6.33 -8.65
C GLY A 156 10.22 -7.76 -8.69
N PRO A 157 8.91 -7.96 -8.70
CA PRO A 157 8.30 -9.28 -8.75
C PRO A 157 8.59 -9.97 -10.10
N PRO A 158 8.45 -11.30 -10.17
CA PRO A 158 8.42 -12.03 -11.43
C PRO A 158 7.45 -11.40 -12.44
N THR A 159 7.80 -11.44 -13.72
CA THR A 159 7.02 -10.81 -14.80
C THR A 159 5.55 -11.21 -14.79
N GLU A 160 5.28 -12.49 -14.56
CA GLU A 160 3.93 -13.07 -14.53
C GLU A 160 3.04 -12.59 -13.37
N LEU A 161 3.63 -12.03 -12.32
CA LEU A 161 2.89 -11.43 -11.20
C LEU A 161 2.60 -9.95 -11.42
N ARG A 162 3.29 -9.29 -12.36
CA ARG A 162 3.12 -7.85 -12.58
C ARG A 162 1.75 -7.54 -13.15
N MET A 163 1.16 -6.48 -12.67
CA MET A 163 -0.17 -6.05 -13.06
C MET A 163 -0.10 -4.79 -13.92
N SER A 164 -0.84 -4.77 -15.02
CA SER A 164 -1.09 -3.54 -15.76
C SER A 164 -2.04 -2.62 -14.96
N PRO A 165 -2.09 -1.31 -15.26
CA PRO A 165 -3.13 -0.43 -14.72
C PRO A 165 -4.54 -0.96 -14.95
N ALA A 166 -4.83 -1.51 -16.14
CA ALA A 166 -6.13 -2.09 -16.47
C ALA A 166 -6.44 -3.32 -15.58
N SER A 167 -5.50 -4.25 -15.42
CA SER A 167 -5.74 -5.41 -14.55
C SER A 167 -5.84 -5.06 -13.06
N THR A 168 -5.24 -3.95 -12.63
CA THR A 168 -5.46 -3.43 -11.26
C THR A 168 -6.86 -2.82 -11.13
N HIS A 169 -7.31 -2.06 -12.12
CA HIS A 169 -8.68 -1.54 -12.17
C HIS A 169 -9.72 -2.68 -12.11
N ASP A 170 -9.58 -3.68 -12.97
CA ASP A 170 -10.48 -4.84 -13.04
C ASP A 170 -10.53 -5.64 -11.72
N ALA A 171 -9.44 -5.62 -10.94
CA ALA A 171 -9.39 -6.27 -9.64
C ALA A 171 -10.06 -5.47 -8.52
N VAL A 172 -10.15 -4.15 -8.66
CA VAL A 172 -10.60 -3.24 -7.58
C VAL A 172 -12.04 -2.78 -7.78
N GLU A 173 -12.43 -2.40 -8.99
CA GLU A 173 -13.75 -1.85 -9.31
C GLU A 173 -14.94 -2.69 -8.82
N PRO A 174 -14.93 -4.05 -8.95
CA PRO A 174 -16.07 -4.88 -8.55
C PRO A 174 -16.43 -4.82 -7.06
N ALA A 175 -15.55 -4.30 -6.20
CA ALA A 175 -15.80 -4.15 -4.77
C ALA A 175 -16.43 -2.78 -4.39
N GLY A 176 -17.02 -2.06 -5.35
CA GLY A 176 -17.67 -0.78 -5.12
C GLY A 176 -16.72 0.42 -5.13
N PHE A 177 -15.66 0.33 -5.90
CA PHE A 177 -14.72 1.41 -6.12
C PHE A 177 -14.84 1.98 -7.53
N HIS A 178 -14.53 3.27 -7.70
CA HIS A 178 -14.29 3.86 -9.01
C HIS A 178 -12.90 4.51 -9.07
N LEU A 179 -12.24 4.42 -10.22
CA LEU A 179 -10.92 5.04 -10.41
C LEU A 179 -11.05 6.57 -10.39
N SER A 180 -10.48 7.20 -9.37
CA SER A 180 -10.46 8.64 -9.19
C SER A 180 -9.23 9.30 -9.80
N ARG A 181 -8.08 8.63 -9.73
CA ARG A 181 -6.80 9.18 -10.22
C ARG A 181 -5.85 8.09 -10.65
N PHE A 182 -5.12 8.38 -11.72
CA PHE A 182 -3.96 7.59 -12.15
C PHE A 182 -2.71 8.47 -12.13
N VAL A 183 -1.60 7.92 -11.64
CA VAL A 183 -0.32 8.64 -11.50
C VAL A 183 0.80 7.76 -12.03
N GLU A 184 1.58 8.28 -12.98
CA GLU A 184 2.84 7.65 -13.36
C GLU A 184 3.89 7.87 -12.26
N LEU A 185 4.55 6.81 -11.85
CA LEU A 185 5.59 6.82 -10.84
C LEU A 185 6.89 6.24 -11.44
N PRO A 186 7.63 7.07 -12.19
CA PRO A 186 8.83 6.60 -12.85
C PRO A 186 9.88 6.11 -11.84
N PRO A 187 10.77 5.17 -12.22
CA PRO A 187 10.91 4.66 -13.59
C PRO A 187 10.00 3.47 -13.93
N TYR A 188 9.41 2.76 -12.98
CA TYR A 188 8.80 1.45 -13.23
C TYR A 188 7.41 1.24 -12.61
N HIS A 189 6.90 2.22 -11.88
CA HIS A 189 5.66 2.09 -11.10
C HIS A 189 4.57 3.01 -11.61
N TYR A 190 3.36 2.71 -11.17
CA TYR A 190 2.20 3.58 -11.24
C TYR A 190 1.48 3.61 -9.89
N GLY A 191 0.70 4.65 -9.67
CA GLY A 191 -0.28 4.79 -8.62
C GLY A 191 -1.69 4.80 -9.22
N ALA A 192 -2.57 3.95 -8.72
CA ALA A 192 -3.98 3.97 -9.04
C ALA A 192 -4.75 4.29 -7.75
N VAL A 193 -5.49 5.40 -7.74
CA VAL A 193 -6.28 5.83 -6.59
C VAL A 193 -7.74 5.63 -6.92
N PHE A 194 -8.39 4.85 -6.09
CA PHE A 194 -9.81 4.53 -6.18
C PHE A 194 -10.55 5.22 -5.04
N GLU A 195 -11.75 5.68 -5.31
CA GLU A 195 -12.66 6.23 -4.32
C GLU A 195 -13.77 5.21 -4.07
N ARG A 196 -14.06 4.96 -2.78
CA ARG A 196 -15.18 4.11 -2.40
C ARG A 196 -16.50 4.82 -2.77
N ALA A 197 -17.39 4.12 -3.47
CA ALA A 197 -18.72 4.62 -3.74
C ALA A 197 -19.47 4.88 -2.42
N ASP A 198 -20.31 5.91 -2.43
CA ASP A 198 -21.25 6.15 -1.33
C ASP A 198 -22.26 4.99 -1.23
N ASP A 199 -22.65 4.63 0.00
CA ASP A 199 -23.58 3.53 0.26
C ASP A 199 -25.05 3.87 -0.15
N ASP A 200 -25.25 4.87 -1.03
CA ASP A 200 -26.56 5.29 -1.54
C ASP A 200 -27.02 4.41 -2.71
N TRP A 201 -27.35 3.10 -2.41
CA TRP A 201 -28.12 2.24 -3.31
C TRP A 201 -29.15 1.42 -2.53
#